data_9687b75ad05fdab120295627752ea43a
#
_entry.id   9687b75ad05fdab120295627752ea43a
#
_cell.length_a   1.000
_cell.length_b   1.000
_cell.length_c   1.000
_cell.angle_alpha   90.00
_cell.angle_beta   90.00
_cell.angle_gamma   90.00
#
_symmetry.space_group_name_H-M   'P 1'
#
loop_
_entity.id
_entity.type
_entity.pdbx_description
1 polymer ?
#
loop_
_entity_poly.entity_id
_entity_poly.type
_entity_poly.pdbx_seq_one_letter_code
_entity_poly.pdbx_strand_id
1 'polypeptide(L)'
;MKIHPEFITMPEQKMAVWQGIQLDLDWEGPGLAVDQLPTTPGVYAEVYLPERGVRIGETGRSIRGKIRHDIRWFRSMRDGTAPEHQLRRTLPIAQAAKRTGDAGFAFFVVSNDPRLEAKDVRQSCERFVFDWVRRSPYWVDWNRQVSWR
;
A
#
# COMPACT_ATOMS: atom_id res chain seq x y z
N MET A 1 -14.06 -31.18 10.98
CA MET A 1 -12.89 -30.80 10.20
C MET A 1 -12.09 -29.74 10.92
N LYS A 2 -10.81 -29.87 10.87
CA LYS A 2 -9.95 -28.87 11.50
C LYS A 2 -9.66 -27.77 10.52
N ILE A 3 -9.99 -26.54 10.90
CA ILE A 3 -9.72 -25.38 10.06
C ILE A 3 -8.31 -24.91 10.35
N HIS A 4 -7.51 -24.84 9.31
CA HIS A 4 -6.14 -24.37 9.43
C HIS A 4 -6.16 -22.86 9.69
N PRO A 5 -5.39 -22.35 10.68
CA PRO A 5 -5.39 -20.93 11.01
C PRO A 5 -5.13 -20.03 9.80
N GLU A 6 -4.34 -20.50 8.86
CA GLU A 6 -4.04 -19.74 7.66
C GLU A 6 -5.25 -19.47 6.81
N PHE A 7 -6.23 -20.37 6.80
CA PHE A 7 -7.45 -20.16 6.04
C PHE A 7 -8.34 -19.11 6.67
N ILE A 8 -8.26 -18.96 8.00
CA ILE A 8 -9.05 -17.95 8.71
C ILE A 8 -8.52 -16.56 8.42
N THR A 9 -7.19 -16.42 8.24
CA THR A 9 -6.56 -15.12 8.05
C THR A 9 -6.42 -14.70 6.61
N MET A 10 -6.76 -15.57 5.66
CA MET A 10 -6.67 -15.30 4.24
C MET A 10 -8.06 -15.06 3.73
N PRO A 11 -8.14 -14.77 2.51
CA PRO A 11 -8.08 -13.47 1.92
C PRO A 11 -9.30 -12.64 2.28
N GLU A 12 -10.31 -13.27 2.88
CA GLU A 12 -11.53 -12.61 3.31
C GLU A 12 -11.31 -11.74 4.53
N GLN A 13 -10.16 -11.88 5.18
CA GLN A 13 -9.86 -11.06 6.33
C GLN A 13 -9.67 -9.61 5.91
N LYS A 14 -10.51 -8.75 6.43
CA LYS A 14 -10.49 -7.32 6.09
C LYS A 14 -9.90 -6.48 7.21
N MET A 15 -9.56 -7.09 8.31
CA MET A 15 -8.96 -6.43 9.46
C MET A 15 -8.09 -7.42 10.21
N ALA A 16 -6.98 -6.95 10.72
CA ALA A 16 -6.10 -7.74 11.58
C ALA A 16 -5.69 -6.91 12.77
N VAL A 17 -5.22 -7.58 13.82
CA VAL A 17 -4.60 -6.91 14.96
C VAL A 17 -3.16 -7.39 15.00
N TRP A 18 -2.23 -6.46 14.94
CA TRP A 18 -0.81 -6.72 15.00
C TRP A 18 -0.22 -5.99 16.19
N GLN A 19 0.24 -6.74 17.18
CA GLN A 19 0.82 -6.17 18.40
C GLN A 19 -0.09 -5.10 19.04
N GLY A 20 -1.38 -5.39 19.08
CA GLY A 20 -2.37 -4.47 19.65
C GLY A 20 -2.79 -3.32 18.74
N ILE A 21 -2.22 -3.21 17.56
CA ILE A 21 -2.59 -2.19 16.58
C ILE A 21 -3.59 -2.77 15.59
N GLN A 22 -4.73 -2.11 15.43
CA GLN A 22 -5.72 -2.53 14.47
C GLN A 22 -5.30 -2.11 13.08
N LEU A 23 -5.30 -3.05 12.13
CA LEU A 23 -4.92 -2.82 10.75
C LEU A 23 -6.15 -2.97 9.84
N ASP A 24 -6.36 -2.00 8.97
CA ASP A 24 -7.41 -2.03 7.98
C ASP A 24 -6.85 -2.64 6.69
N LEU A 25 -7.37 -3.79 6.32
CA LEU A 25 -6.93 -4.54 5.14
C LEU A 25 -8.04 -4.67 4.10
N ASP A 26 -9.11 -3.90 4.24
CA ASP A 26 -10.22 -3.88 3.28
C ASP A 26 -9.92 -2.85 2.20
N TRP A 27 -9.45 -3.33 1.06
CA TRP A 27 -9.00 -2.46 -0.02
C TRP A 27 -9.82 -2.61 -1.30
N GLU A 28 -11.03 -3.12 -1.20
CA GLU A 28 -11.85 -3.35 -2.39
C GLU A 28 -12.79 -2.19 -2.71
N GLY A 29 -12.89 -1.24 -1.83
CA GLY A 29 -13.74 -0.09 -2.04
C GLY A 29 -13.05 1.03 -2.81
N PRO A 30 -13.71 2.20 -2.90
CA PRO A 30 -13.19 3.32 -3.68
C PRO A 30 -11.99 4.02 -3.06
N GLY A 31 -11.63 3.71 -1.84
CA GLY A 31 -10.51 4.38 -1.17
C GLY A 31 -10.88 5.76 -0.66
N LEU A 32 -9.87 6.46 -0.16
CA LEU A 32 -10.02 7.79 0.42
C LEU A 32 -9.57 8.85 -0.57
N ALA A 33 -10.27 9.98 -0.57
CA ALA A 33 -9.79 11.18 -1.26
C ALA A 33 -8.57 11.72 -0.51
N VAL A 34 -7.72 12.47 -1.20
CA VAL A 34 -6.48 12.97 -0.62
C VAL A 34 -6.73 13.76 0.66
N ASP A 35 -7.74 14.62 0.66
CA ASP A 35 -8.05 15.45 1.82
C ASP A 35 -8.65 14.67 2.99
N GLN A 36 -9.01 13.42 2.79
CA GLN A 36 -9.46 12.52 3.85
C GLN A 36 -8.31 11.72 4.49
N LEU A 37 -7.13 11.78 3.89
CA LEU A 37 -5.98 11.05 4.40
C LEU A 37 -5.38 11.77 5.60
N PRO A 38 -4.89 11.01 6.60
CA PRO A 38 -4.29 11.65 7.79
C PRO A 38 -2.95 12.31 7.46
N THR A 39 -2.63 13.33 8.25
CA THR A 39 -1.37 14.07 8.13
C THR A 39 -0.33 13.56 9.14
N THR A 40 -0.53 12.37 9.64
CA THR A 40 0.31 11.73 10.66
C THR A 40 1.07 10.55 10.07
N PRO A 41 2.10 10.04 10.78
CA PRO A 41 2.82 8.85 10.35
C PRO A 41 1.93 7.60 10.30
N GLY A 42 2.32 6.64 9.47
CA GLY A 42 1.63 5.37 9.45
C GLY A 42 1.99 4.51 8.24
N VAL A 43 1.15 3.51 8.03
CA VAL A 43 1.26 2.54 6.94
C VAL A 43 0.03 2.69 6.05
N TYR A 44 0.25 2.68 4.74
CA TYR A 44 -0.82 2.91 3.76
C TYR A 44 -0.71 1.91 2.61
N ALA A 45 -1.78 1.83 1.82
CA ALA A 45 -1.84 0.98 0.63
C ALA A 45 -2.25 1.81 -0.58
N GLU A 46 -1.58 1.56 -1.69
CA GLU A 46 -1.93 2.10 -3.01
C GLU A 46 -2.35 0.92 -3.86
N VAL A 47 -3.59 0.93 -4.32
CA VAL A 47 -4.22 -0.26 -4.92
C VAL A 47 -4.67 0.04 -6.34
N TYR A 48 -4.22 -0.79 -7.27
CA TYR A 48 -4.72 -0.77 -8.64
C TYR A 48 -5.66 -1.94 -8.82
N LEU A 49 -6.94 -1.68 -8.58
CA LEU A 49 -7.93 -2.75 -8.47
C LEU A 49 -8.09 -3.59 -9.74
N PRO A 50 -8.02 -3.03 -10.97
CA PRO A 50 -8.19 -3.85 -12.16
C PRO A 50 -7.25 -5.05 -12.26
N GLU A 51 -6.05 -4.93 -11.71
CA GLU A 51 -5.07 -6.01 -11.71
C GLU A 51 -4.78 -6.51 -10.31
N ARG A 52 -5.52 -6.01 -9.33
CA ARG A 52 -5.37 -6.35 -7.91
C ARG A 52 -3.96 -6.14 -7.40
N GLY A 53 -3.26 -5.18 -7.97
CA GLY A 53 -1.92 -4.85 -7.56
C GLY A 53 -1.93 -3.94 -6.34
N VAL A 54 -1.06 -4.23 -5.36
CA VAL A 54 -0.99 -3.47 -4.12
C VAL A 54 0.45 -3.09 -3.82
N ARG A 55 0.65 -1.82 -3.56
CA ARG A 55 1.90 -1.32 -3.01
C ARG A 55 1.64 -0.84 -1.60
N ILE A 56 2.35 -1.43 -0.66
CA ILE A 56 2.31 -1.01 0.74
C ILE A 56 3.47 -0.06 0.99
N GLY A 57 3.19 1.03 1.69
CA GLY A 57 4.20 2.00 2.04
C GLY A 57 4.07 2.46 3.48
N GLU A 58 5.10 3.12 3.96
CA GLU A 58 5.12 3.72 5.29
C GLU A 58 5.74 5.10 5.23
N THR A 59 5.39 5.94 6.18
CA THR A 59 5.99 7.25 6.29
C THR A 59 6.06 7.66 7.75
N GLY A 60 7.16 8.29 8.12
CA GLY A 60 7.35 8.86 9.45
C GLY A 60 6.86 10.29 9.56
N ARG A 61 6.22 10.82 8.53
CA ARG A 61 5.74 12.19 8.51
C ARG A 61 4.24 12.25 8.31
N SER A 62 3.78 12.31 7.07
CA SER A 62 2.39 12.50 6.74
C SER A 62 1.98 11.53 5.64
N ILE A 63 1.01 10.68 5.93
CA ILE A 63 0.45 9.78 4.91
C ILE A 63 -0.09 10.61 3.75
N ARG A 64 -0.84 11.68 4.03
CA ARG A 64 -1.36 12.56 2.99
C ARG A 64 -0.25 13.13 2.12
N GLY A 65 0.81 13.64 2.75
CA GLY A 65 1.92 14.23 2.02
C GLY A 65 2.62 13.21 1.13
N LYS A 66 2.82 12.01 1.62
CA LYS A 66 3.47 10.95 0.86
C LYS A 66 2.63 10.51 -0.32
N ILE A 67 1.35 10.35 -0.13
CA ILE A 67 0.45 9.93 -1.22
C ILE A 67 0.32 11.05 -2.25
N ARG A 68 0.28 12.32 -1.84
CA ARG A 68 0.32 13.44 -2.79
C ARG A 68 1.57 13.40 -3.66
N HIS A 69 2.70 13.08 -3.05
CA HIS A 69 3.96 12.93 -3.78
C HIS A 69 3.85 11.80 -4.81
N ASP A 70 3.29 10.69 -4.40
CA ASP A 70 3.14 9.54 -5.30
C ASP A 70 2.15 9.82 -6.43
N ILE A 71 1.07 10.56 -6.16
CA ILE A 71 0.11 10.96 -7.17
C ILE A 71 0.79 11.80 -8.25
N ARG A 72 1.66 12.73 -7.85
CA ARG A 72 2.41 13.53 -8.82
C ARG A 72 3.29 12.64 -9.70
N TRP A 73 3.89 11.62 -9.10
CA TRP A 73 4.70 10.67 -9.86
C TRP A 73 3.84 9.86 -10.82
N PHE A 74 2.68 9.38 -10.37
CA PHE A 74 1.77 8.64 -11.26
C PHE A 74 1.34 9.48 -12.45
N ARG A 75 1.04 10.76 -12.22
CA ARG A 75 0.67 11.67 -13.30
C ARG A 75 1.82 11.92 -14.25
N SER A 76 3.02 12.06 -13.74
CA SER A 76 4.20 12.27 -14.58
C SER A 76 4.50 11.03 -15.43
N MET A 77 4.23 9.84 -14.93
CA MET A 77 4.35 8.62 -15.72
C MET A 77 3.36 8.60 -16.87
N ARG A 78 2.11 8.97 -16.62
CA ARG A 78 1.08 9.09 -17.67
C ARG A 78 1.47 10.12 -18.71
N ASP A 79 1.99 11.25 -18.28
CA ASP A 79 2.30 12.38 -19.16
C ASP A 79 3.66 12.25 -19.84
N GLY A 80 4.43 11.24 -19.50
CA GLY A 80 5.75 11.04 -20.08
C GLY A 80 6.82 11.99 -19.57
N THR A 81 6.58 12.66 -18.44
CA THR A 81 7.50 13.65 -17.88
C THR A 81 8.26 13.16 -16.65
N ALA A 82 8.07 11.90 -16.26
CA ALA A 82 8.75 11.35 -15.10
C ALA A 82 10.27 11.35 -15.32
N PRO A 83 11.05 11.61 -14.26
CA PRO A 83 12.51 11.52 -14.35
C PRO A 83 12.96 10.15 -14.82
N GLU A 84 14.14 10.10 -15.45
CA GLU A 84 14.71 8.88 -15.97
C GLU A 84 15.18 7.97 -14.83
N HIS A 85 14.29 7.11 -14.37
CA HIS A 85 14.61 6.03 -13.46
C HIS A 85 14.26 4.73 -14.16
N GLN A 86 15.14 4.26 -15.00
CA GLN A 86 14.89 3.16 -15.93
C GLN A 86 14.31 1.93 -15.25
N LEU A 87 14.85 1.55 -14.12
CA LEU A 87 14.39 0.36 -13.41
C LEU A 87 12.93 0.49 -12.99
N ARG A 88 12.48 1.69 -12.63
CA ARG A 88 11.11 1.90 -12.21
C ARG A 88 10.11 1.81 -13.34
N ARG A 89 10.54 2.12 -14.56
CA ARG A 89 9.64 2.12 -15.72
C ARG A 89 9.14 0.74 -16.09
N THR A 90 9.85 -0.29 -15.70
CA THR A 90 9.46 -1.67 -16.00
C THR A 90 8.61 -2.31 -14.91
N LEU A 91 8.41 -1.63 -13.79
CA LEU A 91 7.63 -2.18 -12.69
C LEU A 91 6.14 -2.14 -13.02
N PRO A 92 5.37 -3.11 -12.51
CA PRO A 92 3.91 -3.14 -12.75
C PRO A 92 3.22 -1.84 -12.35
N ILE A 93 3.60 -1.24 -11.22
CA ILE A 93 3.00 0.01 -10.77
C ILE A 93 3.27 1.15 -11.75
N ALA A 94 4.47 1.20 -12.31
CA ALA A 94 4.81 2.22 -13.31
C ALA A 94 4.03 1.99 -14.60
N GLN A 95 3.85 0.76 -15.02
CA GLN A 95 3.07 0.44 -16.20
C GLN A 95 1.61 0.84 -16.03
N ALA A 96 1.03 0.57 -14.86
CA ALA A 96 -0.34 1.00 -14.57
C ALA A 96 -0.46 2.52 -14.57
N ALA A 97 0.50 3.22 -13.95
CA ALA A 97 0.50 4.68 -13.92
C ALA A 97 0.62 5.29 -15.31
N LYS A 98 1.38 4.66 -16.21
CA LYS A 98 1.47 5.13 -17.59
C LYS A 98 0.12 5.10 -18.29
N ARG A 99 -0.73 4.13 -17.95
CA ARG A 99 -2.05 4.01 -18.58
C ARG A 99 -3.07 4.99 -18.01
N THR A 100 -3.06 5.22 -16.70
CA THR A 100 -4.16 5.92 -16.03
C THR A 100 -3.73 7.11 -15.17
N GLY A 101 -2.44 7.34 -14.98
CA GLY A 101 -1.98 8.29 -13.98
C GLY A 101 -2.39 7.79 -12.60
N ASP A 102 -2.92 8.69 -11.79
CA ASP A 102 -3.45 8.33 -10.48
C ASP A 102 -4.91 7.87 -10.53
N ALA A 103 -5.59 8.09 -11.66
CA ALA A 103 -7.04 7.84 -11.74
C ALA A 103 -7.43 6.37 -11.53
N GLY A 104 -6.54 5.43 -11.86
CA GLY A 104 -6.81 4.01 -11.68
C GLY A 104 -6.46 3.49 -10.30
N PHE A 105 -5.89 4.32 -9.45
CA PHE A 105 -5.45 3.91 -8.13
C PHE A 105 -6.43 4.35 -7.05
N ALA A 106 -6.54 3.54 -6.01
CA ALA A 106 -7.27 3.88 -4.79
C ALA A 106 -6.29 3.87 -3.62
N PHE A 107 -6.52 4.73 -2.65
CA PHE A 107 -5.59 4.93 -1.54
C PHE A 107 -6.28 4.61 -0.23
N PHE A 108 -5.58 3.88 0.61
CA PHE A 108 -6.14 3.39 1.89
C PHE A 108 -5.13 3.60 3.00
N VAL A 109 -5.64 3.83 4.20
CA VAL A 109 -4.82 3.86 5.41
C VAL A 109 -4.90 2.48 6.06
N VAL A 110 -3.77 1.82 6.20
CA VAL A 110 -3.71 0.57 6.94
C VAL A 110 -3.78 0.85 8.42
N SER A 111 -2.98 1.80 8.89
CA SER A 111 -3.05 2.31 10.26
C SER A 111 -2.29 3.61 10.39
N ASN A 112 -2.82 4.52 11.20
CA ASN A 112 -2.08 5.70 11.65
C ASN A 112 -2.04 5.75 13.18
N ASP A 113 -2.02 4.59 13.81
CA ASP A 113 -1.90 4.49 15.26
C ASP A 113 -0.65 5.25 15.74
N PRO A 114 -0.75 6.03 16.84
CA PRO A 114 0.40 6.82 17.31
C PRO A 114 1.67 6.01 17.58
N ARG A 115 1.55 4.73 17.86
CA ARG A 115 2.73 3.87 18.06
C ARG A 115 3.56 3.72 16.79
N LEU A 116 2.98 4.01 15.61
CA LEU A 116 3.68 3.96 14.33
C LEU A 116 4.55 5.19 14.08
N GLU A 117 4.60 6.13 15.01
CA GLU A 117 5.59 7.21 14.95
C GLU A 117 7.00 6.67 15.14
N ALA A 118 7.16 5.59 15.91
CA ALA A 118 8.46 4.95 16.09
C ALA A 118 8.83 4.19 14.80
N LYS A 119 9.99 4.51 14.26
CA LYS A 119 10.42 3.99 12.97
C LYS A 119 10.49 2.47 12.94
N ASP A 120 11.05 1.86 13.97
CA ASP A 120 11.19 0.40 14.02
C ASP A 120 9.83 -0.29 14.10
N VAL A 121 8.91 0.25 14.88
CA VAL A 121 7.55 -0.29 14.99
C VAL A 121 6.85 -0.16 13.63
N ARG A 122 6.93 1.02 13.02
CA ARG A 122 6.28 1.28 11.74
C ARG A 122 6.81 0.39 10.63
N GLN A 123 8.11 0.20 10.55
CA GLN A 123 8.70 -0.65 9.53
C GLN A 123 8.41 -2.13 9.77
N SER A 124 8.32 -2.56 11.02
CA SER A 124 7.91 -3.91 11.33
C SER A 124 6.45 -4.15 10.97
N CYS A 125 5.60 -3.16 11.19
CA CYS A 125 4.21 -3.22 10.79
C CYS A 125 4.07 -3.32 9.26
N GLU A 126 4.81 -2.49 8.54
CA GLU A 126 4.83 -2.54 7.08
C GLU A 126 5.22 -3.93 6.59
N ARG A 127 6.23 -4.52 7.19
CA ARG A 127 6.71 -5.85 6.83
C ARG A 127 5.65 -6.93 7.08
N PHE A 128 4.92 -6.79 8.19
CA PHE A 128 3.81 -7.70 8.48
C PHE A 128 2.76 -7.63 7.36
N VAL A 129 2.43 -6.42 6.91
CA VAL A 129 1.43 -6.22 5.86
C VAL A 129 1.95 -6.73 4.52
N PHE A 130 3.23 -6.54 4.20
CA PHE A 130 3.85 -7.15 3.03
C PHE A 130 3.64 -8.66 3.01
N ASP A 131 3.93 -9.31 4.13
CA ASP A 131 3.80 -10.76 4.21
C ASP A 131 2.35 -11.20 4.05
N TRP A 132 1.42 -10.42 4.59
CA TRP A 132 0.00 -10.70 4.42
C TRP A 132 -0.40 -10.63 2.94
N VAL A 133 0.05 -9.59 2.24
CA VAL A 133 -0.25 -9.43 0.81
C VAL A 133 0.32 -10.58 0.00
N ARG A 134 1.56 -10.96 0.27
CA ARG A 134 2.22 -12.04 -0.47
C ARG A 134 1.54 -13.38 -0.29
N ARG A 135 0.98 -13.63 0.87
CA ARG A 135 0.27 -14.89 1.13
C ARG A 135 -1.16 -14.88 0.63
N SER A 136 -1.68 -13.72 0.30
CA SER A 136 -3.04 -13.59 -0.19
C SER A 136 -3.16 -14.12 -1.62
N PRO A 137 -4.15 -14.96 -1.93
CA PRO A 137 -4.42 -15.32 -3.32
C PRO A 137 -5.19 -14.23 -4.06
N TYR A 138 -5.65 -13.18 -3.35
CA TYR A 138 -6.39 -12.09 -3.96
C TYR A 138 -5.52 -10.97 -4.49
N TRP A 139 -4.48 -10.62 -3.74
CA TRP A 139 -3.70 -9.42 -4.01
C TRP A 139 -2.37 -9.79 -4.61
N VAL A 140 -1.87 -8.96 -5.52
CA VAL A 140 -0.56 -9.12 -6.13
C VAL A 140 0.37 -8.07 -5.53
N ASP A 141 1.51 -8.51 -5.03
CA ASP A 141 2.51 -7.64 -4.42
C ASP A 141 3.20 -6.82 -5.51
N TRP A 142 2.95 -5.53 -5.52
CA TRP A 142 3.58 -4.58 -6.43
C TRP A 142 4.65 -3.75 -5.75
N ASN A 143 5.12 -4.20 -4.61
CA ASN A 143 6.21 -3.51 -3.93
C ASN A 143 7.50 -3.72 -4.70
N ARG A 144 8.19 -2.62 -4.89
CA ARG A 144 9.39 -2.60 -5.68
C ARG A 144 10.54 -3.31 -5.02
N GLN A 145 10.62 -3.20 -3.70
CA GLN A 145 11.75 -3.68 -2.95
C GLN A 145 11.39 -4.83 -2.07
N VAL A 146 12.21 -5.85 -2.16
CA VAL A 146 12.13 -6.99 -1.26
C VAL A 146 13.44 -7.23 -0.54
N SER A 147 14.53 -6.69 -1.09
CA SER A 147 15.87 -6.96 -0.58
C SER A 147 16.31 -6.05 0.56
N TRP A 148 15.63 -4.94 0.75
CA TRP A 148 16.02 -4.01 1.81
C TRP A 148 15.61 -4.48 3.21
N ARG A 149 14.86 -5.52 3.26
CA ARG A 149 14.34 -6.06 4.51
C ARG A 149 15.28 -7.07 5.14
#